data_5b86a8561f2aebdf33fdefefcd49ed6d
#
_entry.id   5b86a8561f2aebdf33fdefefcd49ed6d
#
_cell.length_a   1.000
_cell.length_b   1.000
_cell.length_c   1.000
_cell.angle_alpha   90.00
_cell.angle_beta   90.00
_cell.angle_gamma   90.00
#
_symmetry.space_group_name_H-M   'P 1'
#
loop_
_entity.id
_entity.type
_entity.pdbx_description
1 polymer ?
#
loop_
_entity_poly.entity_id
_entity_poly.type
_entity_poly.pdbx_seq_one_letter_code
_entity_poly.pdbx_strand_id
1 'polypeptide(L)'
;MSDLTKHDTSIIEQVVIRGDLSKLSPAERARYYAAVCKSIGVNPLTRPFDYIVLNGRLTLYARRECADQLRRVHGISIEIVSRERLDDLYIVTARATDRSGRHDEATGVVSLAGLKGDAL
;
A
#
# COMPACT_ATOMS: atom_id res chain seq x y z
N MET A 1 23.35 12.14 0.67
CA MET A 1 22.64 13.02 1.54
C MET A 1 21.67 13.89 0.77
N SER A 2 20.47 14.00 1.22
CA SER A 2 19.47 14.77 0.52
C SER A 2 19.64 16.25 0.76
N ASP A 3 19.46 17.03 -0.29
CA ASP A 3 19.44 18.48 -0.20
C ASP A 3 18.02 18.91 0.18
N LEU A 4 17.70 18.80 1.46
CA LEU A 4 16.38 19.18 1.95
C LEU A 4 16.27 20.70 1.94
N THR A 5 15.31 21.20 1.18
CA THR A 5 14.97 22.60 1.18
C THR A 5 14.14 22.92 2.43
N LYS A 6 14.02 24.20 2.75
CA LYS A 6 13.13 24.66 3.82
C LYS A 6 11.69 24.19 3.58
N HIS A 7 11.29 24.16 2.32
CA HIS A 7 9.96 23.72 1.92
C HIS A 7 9.76 22.22 2.17
N ASP A 8 10.77 21.40 1.86
CA ASP A 8 10.72 19.96 2.11
C ASP A 8 10.66 19.63 3.59
N THR A 9 11.38 20.41 4.40
CA THR A 9 11.34 20.29 5.86
C THR A 9 9.93 20.54 6.40
N SER A 10 9.23 21.56 5.87
CA SER A 10 7.86 21.86 6.25
C SER A 10 6.91 20.72 5.91
N ILE A 11 7.07 20.12 4.74
CA ILE A 11 6.28 18.96 4.33
C ILE A 11 6.50 17.78 5.30
N ILE A 12 7.74 17.51 5.65
CA ILE A 12 8.10 16.43 6.57
C ILE A 12 7.45 16.66 7.94
N GLU A 13 7.48 17.89 8.44
CA GLU A 13 6.82 18.23 9.71
C GLU A 13 5.32 17.92 9.68
N GLN A 14 4.63 18.32 8.60
CA GLN A 14 3.20 18.07 8.47
C GLN A 14 2.90 16.57 8.49
N VAL A 15 3.68 15.79 7.76
CA VAL A 15 3.47 14.35 7.63
C VAL A 15 3.81 13.62 8.92
N VAL A 16 4.99 13.90 9.50
CA VAL A 16 5.51 13.14 10.64
C VAL A 16 4.77 13.50 11.93
N ILE A 17 4.50 14.77 12.13
CA ILE A 17 3.92 15.24 13.40
C ILE A 17 2.40 15.14 13.39
N ARG A 18 1.76 15.54 12.31
CA ARG A 18 0.30 15.63 12.25
C ARG A 18 -0.36 14.38 11.67
N GLY A 19 0.34 13.66 10.81
CA GLY A 19 -0.23 12.51 10.14
C GLY A 19 -1.41 12.84 9.24
N ASP A 20 -1.52 14.10 8.82
CA ASP A 20 -2.63 14.60 8.01
C ASP A 20 -2.07 15.44 6.87
N LEU A 21 -2.36 15.05 5.64
CA LEU A 21 -1.84 15.69 4.44
C LEU A 21 -2.75 16.81 3.93
N SER A 22 -3.86 17.09 4.60
CA SER A 22 -4.84 18.08 4.15
C SER A 22 -4.30 19.51 4.11
N LYS A 23 -3.27 19.81 4.90
CA LYS A 23 -2.66 21.14 4.95
C LYS A 23 -1.68 21.39 3.81
N LEU A 24 -1.30 20.37 3.08
CA LEU A 24 -0.40 20.51 1.94
C LEU A 24 -1.12 21.17 0.76
N SER A 25 -0.45 22.12 0.10
CA SER A 25 -0.95 22.68 -1.15
C SER A 25 -0.90 21.62 -2.26
N PRO A 26 -1.59 21.85 -3.39
CA PRO A 26 -1.49 20.91 -4.52
C PRO A 26 -0.06 20.66 -4.97
N ALA A 27 0.79 21.70 -5.01
CA ALA A 27 2.20 21.54 -5.38
C ALA A 27 2.94 20.69 -4.35
N GLU A 28 2.69 20.91 -3.07
CA GLU A 28 3.30 20.13 -2.00
C GLU A 28 2.84 18.68 -2.03
N ARG A 29 1.58 18.42 -2.33
CA ARG A 29 1.06 17.05 -2.47
C ARG A 29 1.74 16.32 -3.63
N ALA A 30 1.93 17.00 -4.76
CA ALA A 30 2.61 16.41 -5.90
C ALA A 30 4.07 16.08 -5.56
N ARG A 31 4.74 16.97 -4.85
CA ARG A 31 6.12 16.77 -4.42
C ARG A 31 6.24 15.62 -3.42
N TYR A 32 5.36 15.57 -2.45
CA TYR A 32 5.31 14.48 -1.48
C TYR A 32 5.08 13.13 -2.17
N TYR A 33 4.11 13.10 -3.07
CA TYR A 33 3.79 11.91 -3.87
C TYR A 33 5.02 11.40 -4.62
N ALA A 34 5.70 12.29 -5.34
CA ALA A 34 6.90 11.95 -6.09
C ALA A 34 8.02 11.45 -5.18
N ALA A 35 8.18 12.06 -4.00
CA ALA A 35 9.21 11.68 -3.03
C ALA A 35 8.96 10.28 -2.47
N VAL A 36 7.71 9.96 -2.15
CA VAL A 36 7.34 8.62 -1.67
C VAL A 36 7.64 7.57 -2.75
N CYS A 37 7.20 7.84 -3.97
CA CYS A 37 7.44 6.92 -5.09
C CYS A 37 8.94 6.68 -5.29
N LYS A 38 9.73 7.73 -5.28
CA LYS A 38 11.18 7.63 -5.43
C LYS A 38 11.81 6.80 -4.31
N SER A 39 11.34 6.99 -3.08
CA SER A 39 11.90 6.30 -1.92
C SER A 39 11.71 4.79 -1.96
N ILE A 40 10.64 4.32 -2.58
CA ILE A 40 10.33 2.87 -2.64
C ILE A 40 10.50 2.28 -4.04
N GLY A 41 10.89 3.09 -5.02
CA GLY A 41 11.21 2.61 -6.36
C GLY A 41 10.01 2.33 -7.25
N VAL A 42 8.91 3.05 -7.07
CA VAL A 42 7.75 2.91 -7.96
C VAL A 42 7.60 4.14 -8.84
N ASN A 43 6.93 3.97 -9.98
CA ASN A 43 6.78 5.03 -10.98
C ASN A 43 5.54 5.87 -10.66
N PRO A 44 5.70 7.18 -10.36
CA PRO A 44 4.58 8.04 -10.03
C PRO A 44 3.57 8.19 -11.17
N LEU A 45 3.99 8.03 -12.41
CA LEU A 45 3.11 8.19 -13.57
C LEU A 45 2.08 7.06 -13.68
N THR A 46 2.28 5.96 -13.00
CA THR A 46 1.34 4.84 -12.97
C THR A 46 0.27 4.99 -11.88
N ARG A 47 0.32 6.07 -11.12
CA ARG A 47 -0.60 6.33 -10.00
C ARG A 47 -0.63 5.19 -8.98
N PRO A 48 0.52 4.87 -8.36
CA PRO A 48 0.56 3.77 -7.37
C PRO A 48 -0.16 4.08 -6.07
N PHE A 49 -0.47 5.35 -5.79
CA PHE A 49 -1.16 5.78 -4.57
C PHE A 49 -2.35 6.66 -4.89
N ASP A 50 -3.30 6.69 -3.98
CA ASP A 50 -4.41 7.66 -3.98
C ASP A 50 -4.41 8.44 -2.68
N TYR A 51 -4.79 9.71 -2.75
CA TYR A 51 -5.10 10.47 -1.55
C TYR A 51 -6.53 10.17 -1.13
N ILE A 52 -6.70 9.63 0.06
CA ILE A 52 -8.03 9.33 0.61
C ILE A 52 -8.16 9.85 2.03
N VAL A 53 -9.37 10.06 2.47
CA VAL A 53 -9.63 10.48 3.85
C VAL A 53 -9.94 9.24 4.68
N LEU A 54 -9.10 9.00 5.70
CA LEU A 54 -9.30 7.93 6.67
C LEU A 54 -9.32 8.53 8.07
N ASN A 55 -10.37 8.24 8.82
CA ASN A 55 -10.52 8.73 10.19
C ASN A 55 -10.34 10.25 10.30
N GLY A 56 -10.91 10.99 9.32
CA GLY A 56 -10.83 12.44 9.30
C GLY A 56 -9.49 13.03 8.87
N ARG A 57 -8.55 12.20 8.45
CA ARG A 57 -7.21 12.65 8.02
C ARG A 57 -6.98 12.31 6.56
N LEU A 58 -6.42 13.25 5.81
CA LEU A 58 -6.01 12.99 4.44
C LEU A 58 -4.75 12.11 4.46
N THR A 59 -4.82 10.99 3.81
CA THR A 59 -3.80 9.94 3.86
C THR A 59 -3.42 9.51 2.45
N LEU A 60 -2.16 9.16 2.25
CA LEU A 60 -1.72 8.55 1.00
C LEU A 60 -1.87 7.03 1.12
N TYR A 61 -2.71 6.47 0.27
CA TYR A 61 -3.09 5.06 0.33
C TYR A 61 -2.54 4.30 -0.87
N ALA A 62 -1.87 3.17 -0.61
CA ALA A 62 -1.29 2.36 -1.67
C ALA A 62 -2.36 1.60 -2.44
N ARG A 63 -2.31 1.72 -3.76
CA ARG A 63 -3.18 0.98 -4.66
C ARG A 63 -2.53 -0.35 -5.03
N ARG A 64 -3.32 -1.23 -5.66
CA ARG A 64 -2.81 -2.50 -6.16
C ARG A 64 -1.60 -2.33 -7.08
N GLU A 65 -1.60 -1.27 -7.90
CA GLU A 65 -0.48 -0.99 -8.80
C GLU A 65 0.83 -0.80 -8.04
N CYS A 66 0.78 -0.20 -6.85
CA CYS A 66 1.96 -0.06 -5.99
C CYS A 66 2.50 -1.44 -5.60
N ALA A 67 1.63 -2.32 -5.12
CA ALA A 67 2.01 -3.68 -4.72
C ALA A 67 2.59 -4.47 -5.89
N ASP A 68 1.98 -4.37 -7.06
CA ASP A 68 2.44 -5.06 -8.25
C ASP A 68 3.82 -4.60 -8.69
N GLN A 69 4.09 -3.28 -8.63
CA GLN A 69 5.41 -2.75 -8.95
C GLN A 69 6.46 -3.20 -7.93
N LEU A 70 6.12 -3.17 -6.64
CA LEU A 70 7.05 -3.61 -5.59
C LEU A 70 7.42 -5.09 -5.75
N ARG A 71 6.46 -5.92 -6.14
CA ARG A 71 6.73 -7.32 -6.42
C ARG A 71 7.76 -7.47 -7.53
N ARG A 72 7.62 -6.72 -8.62
CA ARG A 72 8.58 -6.76 -9.74
C ARG A 72 9.95 -6.24 -9.33
N VAL A 73 9.98 -5.09 -8.66
CA VAL A 73 11.24 -4.45 -8.25
C VAL A 73 12.05 -5.33 -7.30
N HIS A 74 11.37 -5.95 -6.34
CA HIS A 74 12.05 -6.74 -5.31
C HIS A 74 12.05 -8.24 -5.60
N GLY A 75 11.48 -8.66 -6.73
CA GLY A 75 11.47 -10.07 -7.10
C GLY A 75 10.69 -10.93 -6.13
N ILE A 76 9.50 -10.45 -5.72
CA ILE A 76 8.65 -11.17 -4.79
C ILE A 76 7.72 -12.10 -5.55
N SER A 77 7.74 -13.39 -5.18
CA SER A 77 6.79 -14.37 -5.67
C SER A 77 5.70 -14.58 -4.63
N ILE A 78 4.45 -14.64 -5.09
CA ILE A 78 3.29 -14.89 -4.21
C ILE A 78 2.59 -16.16 -4.67
N GLU A 79 2.33 -17.04 -3.70
CA GLU A 79 1.56 -18.27 -3.97
C GLU A 79 0.46 -18.42 -2.94
N ILE A 80 -0.63 -19.07 -3.36
CA ILE A 80 -1.70 -19.44 -2.45
C ILE A 80 -1.34 -20.82 -1.92
N VAL A 81 -1.03 -20.90 -0.62
CA VAL A 81 -0.61 -22.18 -0.01
C VAL A 81 -1.78 -22.98 0.51
N SER A 82 -2.89 -22.34 0.84
CA SER A 82 -4.10 -23.07 1.20
C SER A 82 -5.36 -22.25 0.97
N ARG A 83 -6.44 -22.95 0.68
CA ARG A 83 -7.81 -22.43 0.61
C ARG A 83 -8.68 -23.39 1.37
N GLU A 84 -9.38 -22.89 2.38
CA GLU A 84 -10.21 -23.72 3.24
C GLU A 84 -11.58 -23.09 3.43
N ARG A 85 -12.59 -23.93 3.49
CA ARG A 85 -13.91 -23.51 3.92
C ARG A 85 -14.22 -24.19 5.24
N LEU A 86 -14.52 -23.38 6.26
CA LEU A 86 -14.89 -23.85 7.58
C LEU A 86 -16.24 -23.20 7.93
N ASP A 87 -17.31 -24.00 7.89
CA ASP A 87 -18.69 -23.50 8.04
C ASP A 87 -18.96 -22.37 7.03
N ASP A 88 -19.26 -21.15 7.51
CA ASP A 88 -19.52 -20.00 6.65
C ASP A 88 -18.28 -19.12 6.42
N LEU A 89 -17.11 -19.62 6.79
CA LEU A 89 -15.86 -18.89 6.62
C LEU A 89 -15.08 -19.44 5.44
N TYR A 90 -14.52 -18.52 4.64
CA TYR A 90 -13.57 -18.89 3.60
C TYR A 90 -12.21 -18.33 3.99
N ILE A 91 -11.22 -19.19 4.07
CA ILE A 91 -9.90 -18.90 4.62
C ILE A 91 -8.87 -19.14 3.55
N VAL A 92 -8.08 -18.10 3.24
CA VAL A 92 -7.01 -18.19 2.25
C VAL A 92 -5.71 -17.79 2.92
N THR A 93 -4.69 -18.64 2.74
CA THR A 93 -3.33 -18.32 3.20
C THR A 93 -2.43 -18.13 1.99
N ALA A 94 -1.75 -16.99 1.94
CA ALA A 94 -0.81 -16.66 0.89
C ALA A 94 0.60 -16.57 1.46
N ARG A 95 1.58 -16.94 0.64
CA ARG A 95 3.00 -16.85 0.99
C ARG A 95 3.70 -15.96 -0.01
N ALA A 96 4.47 -14.99 0.50
CA ALA A 96 5.35 -14.14 -0.29
C ALA A 96 6.79 -14.57 -0.06
N THR A 97 7.53 -14.76 -1.12
CA THR A 97 8.93 -15.20 -1.06
C THR A 97 9.81 -14.26 -1.87
N ASP A 98 10.92 -13.80 -1.31
CA ASP A 98 11.86 -12.93 -2.02
C ASP A 98 12.97 -13.76 -2.73
N ARG A 99 13.88 -13.03 -3.41
CA ARG A 99 14.96 -13.67 -4.16
C ARG A 99 15.91 -14.50 -3.31
N SER A 100 16.05 -14.15 -2.02
CA SER A 100 16.93 -14.87 -1.10
C SER A 100 16.31 -16.13 -0.53
N GLY A 101 15.02 -16.35 -0.79
CA GLY A 101 14.27 -17.47 -0.22
C GLY A 101 13.58 -17.15 1.09
N ARG A 102 13.71 -15.93 1.59
CA ARG A 102 12.93 -15.50 2.76
C ARG A 102 11.47 -15.41 2.39
N HIS A 103 10.63 -15.86 3.29
CA HIS A 103 9.19 -15.85 3.04
C HIS A 103 8.41 -15.43 4.29
N ASP A 104 7.19 -15.01 4.05
CA ASP A 104 6.24 -14.70 5.09
C ASP A 104 4.85 -15.08 4.60
N GLU A 105 3.95 -15.35 5.54
CA GLU A 105 2.60 -15.78 5.22
C GLU A 105 1.58 -14.87 5.85
N ALA A 106 0.47 -14.69 5.17
CA ALA A 106 -0.67 -13.96 5.67
C ALA A 106 -1.95 -14.75 5.39
N THR A 107 -2.86 -14.71 6.33
CA THR A 107 -4.14 -15.40 6.22
C THR A 107 -5.27 -14.39 6.20
N GLY A 108 -6.12 -14.48 5.17
CA GLY A 108 -7.33 -13.70 5.07
C GLY A 108 -8.54 -14.58 5.32
N VAL A 109 -9.54 -14.02 5.98
CA VAL A 109 -10.79 -14.73 6.30
C VAL A 109 -11.95 -13.85 5.87
N VAL A 110 -12.92 -14.45 5.19
CA VAL A 110 -14.14 -13.75 4.80
C VAL A 110 -15.35 -14.61 5.17
N SER A 111 -16.41 -13.93 5.62
CA SER A 111 -17.69 -14.61 5.89
C SER A 111 -18.43 -14.82 4.59
N LEU A 112 -18.92 -16.03 4.38
CA LEU A 112 -19.77 -16.37 3.24
C LEU A 112 -21.25 -16.20 3.56
N ALA A 113 -21.59 -15.90 4.81
CA ALA A 113 -22.96 -15.71 5.23
C ALA A 113 -23.60 -14.55 4.45
N GLY A 114 -24.76 -14.81 3.86
CA GLY A 114 -25.48 -13.81 3.10
C GLY A 114 -24.98 -13.57 1.67
N LEU A 115 -23.91 -14.24 1.25
CA LEU A 115 -23.44 -14.14 -0.13
C LEU A 115 -24.30 -14.99 -1.06
N LYS A 116 -24.56 -14.47 -2.27
CA LYS A 116 -25.27 -15.19 -3.31
C LYS A 116 -24.27 -15.86 -4.24
N GLY A 117 -24.78 -16.78 -5.08
CA GLY A 117 -23.94 -17.64 -5.92
C GLY A 117 -22.85 -16.90 -6.70
N ASP A 118 -23.17 -15.75 -7.29
CA ASP A 118 -22.21 -15.00 -8.09
C ASP A 118 -21.08 -14.37 -7.26
N ALA A 119 -21.28 -14.22 -5.97
CA ALA A 119 -20.26 -13.69 -5.07
C ALA A 119 -19.29 -14.76 -4.57
N LEU A 120 -19.62 -16.01 -4.83
CA LEU A 120 -18.79 -17.13 -4.41
C LEU A 120 -17.87 -17.58 -5.54
#